data_49082198c1aeb130e4671639df001744
#
_entry.id   49082198c1aeb130e4671639df001744
#
_cell.length_a   1.000
_cell.length_b   1.000
_cell.length_c   1.000
_cell.angle_alpha   90.00
_cell.angle_beta   90.00
_cell.angle_gamma   90.00
#
_symmetry.space_group_name_H-M   'P 1'
#
loop_
_entity.id
_entity.type
_entity.pdbx_description
1 polymer ?
#
loop_
_entity_poly.entity_id
_entity_poly.type
_entity_poly.pdbx_seq_one_letter_code
_entity_poly.pdbx_strand_id
1 'polypeptide(L)'
;MNTAKYPFAVLSASLFTVMLITPISSISNLIWLNSLNMSIGIFTSLEVLLFDFQRLGILLYGIIIIAFGIAFSIASFLSNYINFSVKYLYALAGACAIGIAMYLIVELIFESELLGGHRTIFGKILHWLAGFFGGYFYYFLISKNYNYTFIIRYLGVLYAYIILGFVLNWIFTPETAAADFGFILKELSDNAQNALLRDFTSFFVATFIFALLGIFTLNPAWFFSAGIIYLGAAIFNLIAIFIHGTEYNHIYIGEILLGLWPISLALTISIKNK
;
A
#
# COMPACT_ATOMS: atom_id res chain seq x y z
N MET A 1 26.46 6.35 12.03
CA MET A 1 25.83 5.51 10.96
C MET A 1 24.33 5.55 11.20
N ASN A 2 23.54 5.95 10.23
CA ASN A 2 22.08 6.13 10.44
C ASN A 2 21.39 4.76 10.40
N THR A 3 21.27 4.10 11.56
CA THR A 3 20.73 2.73 11.70
C THR A 3 19.28 2.62 11.22
N ALA A 4 18.52 3.72 11.24
CA ALA A 4 17.14 3.78 10.75
C ALA A 4 17.01 3.54 9.22
N LYS A 5 18.11 3.62 8.46
CA LYS A 5 18.12 3.43 7.00
C LYS A 5 17.73 2.00 6.60
N TYR A 6 18.19 1.01 7.33
CA TYR A 6 17.97 -0.39 6.98
C TYR A 6 16.50 -0.83 7.17
N PRO A 7 15.86 -0.60 8.33
CA PRO A 7 14.43 -0.89 8.48
C PRO A 7 13.57 -0.15 7.45
N PHE A 8 13.85 1.13 7.21
CA PHE A 8 13.17 1.91 6.18
C PHE A 8 13.30 1.26 4.79
N ALA A 9 14.49 0.82 4.41
CA ALA A 9 14.74 0.18 3.13
C ALA A 9 14.01 -1.16 3.01
N VAL A 10 13.93 -1.97 4.10
CA VAL A 10 13.16 -3.22 4.12
C VAL A 10 11.67 -2.95 3.90
N LEU A 11 11.08 -2.04 4.68
CA LEU A 11 9.67 -1.67 4.55
C LEU A 11 9.34 -1.20 3.13
N SER A 12 10.19 -0.34 2.57
CA SER A 12 10.03 0.22 1.23
C SER A 12 10.13 -0.84 0.13
N ALA A 13 11.13 -1.71 0.22
CA ALA A 13 11.32 -2.79 -0.74
C ALA A 13 10.18 -3.81 -0.67
N SER A 14 9.68 -4.11 0.52
CA SER A 14 8.53 -4.99 0.72
C SER A 14 7.27 -4.41 0.08
N LEU A 15 7.00 -3.13 0.30
CA LEU A 15 5.85 -2.47 -0.33
C LEU A 15 5.96 -2.45 -1.86
N PHE A 16 7.14 -2.11 -2.39
CA PHE A 16 7.40 -2.15 -3.83
C PHE A 16 7.15 -3.55 -4.40
N THR A 17 7.57 -4.59 -3.69
CA THR A 17 7.36 -5.98 -4.12
C THR A 17 5.89 -6.37 -4.09
N VAL A 18 5.13 -5.97 -3.08
CA VAL A 18 3.67 -6.18 -3.01
C VAL A 18 2.96 -5.52 -4.19
N MET A 19 3.36 -4.29 -4.55
CA MET A 19 2.82 -3.58 -5.71
C MET A 19 3.05 -4.32 -7.03
N LEU A 20 4.07 -5.15 -7.12
CA LEU A 20 4.32 -6.00 -8.29
C LEU A 20 3.57 -7.34 -8.21
N ILE A 21 3.58 -8.00 -7.04
CA ILE A 21 3.01 -9.34 -6.85
C ILE A 21 1.48 -9.31 -6.95
N THR A 22 0.81 -8.34 -6.34
CA THR A 22 -0.65 -8.30 -6.29
C THR A 22 -1.27 -8.25 -7.71
N PRO A 23 -0.86 -7.34 -8.63
CA PRO A 23 -1.39 -7.35 -9.99
C PRO A 23 -1.08 -8.65 -10.75
N ILE A 24 0.11 -9.24 -10.56
CA ILE A 24 0.48 -10.51 -11.20
C ILE A 24 -0.51 -11.59 -10.79
N SER A 25 -0.86 -11.67 -9.52
CA SER A 25 -1.81 -12.65 -8.99
C SER A 25 -3.23 -12.41 -9.50
N SER A 26 -3.73 -11.17 -9.42
CA SER A 26 -5.08 -10.80 -9.84
C SER A 26 -5.28 -11.02 -11.34
N ILE A 27 -4.35 -10.57 -12.18
CA ILE A 27 -4.41 -10.75 -13.64
C ILE A 27 -4.38 -12.22 -14.00
N SER A 28 -3.55 -13.03 -13.33
CA SER A 28 -3.51 -14.48 -13.57
C SER A 28 -4.84 -15.15 -13.24
N ASN A 29 -5.51 -14.75 -12.17
CA ASN A 29 -6.85 -15.22 -11.82
C ASN A 29 -7.88 -14.83 -12.90
N LEU A 30 -7.84 -13.58 -13.37
CA LEU A 30 -8.74 -13.09 -14.42
C LEU A 30 -8.54 -13.84 -15.73
N ILE A 31 -7.29 -14.11 -16.13
CA ILE A 31 -6.97 -14.92 -17.31
C ILE A 31 -7.52 -16.34 -17.15
N TRP A 32 -7.35 -16.95 -15.98
CA TRP A 32 -7.88 -18.28 -15.70
C TRP A 32 -9.41 -18.33 -15.77
N LEU A 33 -10.12 -17.35 -15.16
CA LEU A 33 -11.58 -17.26 -15.24
C LEU A 33 -12.07 -17.08 -16.68
N ASN A 34 -11.38 -16.26 -17.47
CA ASN A 34 -11.70 -16.10 -18.90
C ASN A 34 -11.52 -17.40 -19.69
N SER A 35 -10.53 -18.23 -19.33
CA SER A 35 -10.32 -19.54 -19.96
C SER A 35 -11.46 -20.55 -19.69
N LEU A 36 -12.26 -20.30 -18.63
CA LEU A 36 -13.47 -21.05 -18.29
C LEU A 36 -14.74 -20.48 -18.97
N ASN A 37 -14.58 -19.65 -20.00
CA ASN A 37 -15.67 -18.95 -20.71
C ASN A 37 -16.50 -17.99 -19.81
N MET A 38 -15.94 -17.55 -18.69
CA MET A 38 -16.52 -16.49 -17.88
C MET A 38 -16.06 -15.14 -18.45
N SER A 39 -16.94 -14.45 -19.18
CA SER A 39 -16.63 -13.10 -19.68
C SER A 39 -16.59 -12.10 -18.53
N ILE A 40 -15.42 -11.56 -18.26
CA ILE A 40 -15.22 -10.59 -17.17
C ILE A 40 -15.08 -9.21 -17.80
N GLY A 41 -15.97 -8.28 -17.40
CA GLY A 41 -15.93 -6.90 -17.84
C GLY A 41 -14.72 -6.15 -17.26
N ILE A 42 -14.33 -5.04 -17.91
CA ILE A 42 -13.21 -4.20 -17.45
C ILE A 42 -13.45 -3.69 -16.03
N PHE A 43 -14.66 -3.25 -15.70
CA PHE A 43 -14.99 -2.76 -14.35
C PHE A 43 -14.82 -3.84 -13.30
N THR A 44 -15.34 -5.05 -13.52
CA THR A 44 -15.15 -6.18 -12.62
C THR A 44 -13.66 -6.55 -12.46
N SER A 45 -12.88 -6.44 -13.54
CA SER A 45 -11.43 -6.66 -13.45
C SER A 45 -10.73 -5.64 -12.55
N LEU A 46 -11.14 -4.37 -12.62
CA LEU A 46 -10.62 -3.33 -11.74
C LEU A 46 -11.06 -3.52 -10.28
N GLU A 47 -12.31 -3.94 -10.06
CA GLU A 47 -12.82 -4.28 -8.71
C GLU A 47 -12.01 -5.40 -8.08
N VAL A 48 -11.76 -6.50 -8.82
CA VAL A 48 -10.93 -7.61 -8.33
C VAL A 48 -9.53 -7.15 -7.98
N LEU A 49 -8.91 -6.34 -8.86
CA LEU A 49 -7.56 -5.81 -8.61
C LEU A 49 -7.50 -4.95 -7.34
N LEU A 50 -8.48 -4.06 -7.16
CA LEU A 50 -8.57 -3.19 -5.99
C LEU A 50 -8.82 -4.00 -4.70
N PHE A 51 -9.73 -4.96 -4.75
CA PHE A 51 -10.02 -5.85 -3.63
C PHE A 51 -8.79 -6.64 -3.21
N ASP A 52 -8.04 -7.20 -4.17
CA ASP A 52 -6.81 -7.93 -3.90
C ASP A 52 -5.74 -7.02 -3.28
N PHE A 53 -5.60 -5.77 -3.73
CA PHE A 53 -4.68 -4.84 -3.09
C PHE A 53 -5.03 -4.56 -1.63
N GLN A 54 -6.31 -4.44 -1.31
CA GLN A 54 -6.77 -4.11 0.04
C GLN A 54 -6.71 -5.28 1.01
N ARG A 55 -7.02 -6.48 0.54
CA ARG A 55 -7.08 -7.67 1.38
C ARG A 55 -5.79 -8.49 1.32
N LEU A 56 -5.46 -8.96 0.13
CA LEU A 56 -4.29 -9.80 -0.09
C LEU A 56 -2.99 -8.98 0.03
N GLY A 57 -2.96 -7.75 -0.48
CA GLY A 57 -1.77 -6.90 -0.45
C GLY A 57 -1.30 -6.59 0.96
N ILE A 58 -2.20 -6.32 1.92
CA ILE A 58 -1.85 -6.06 3.32
C ILE A 58 -1.24 -7.31 3.97
N LEU A 59 -1.85 -8.47 3.75
CA LEU A 59 -1.33 -9.76 4.26
C LEU A 59 0.05 -10.05 3.70
N LEU A 60 0.22 -9.93 2.37
CA LEU A 60 1.50 -10.15 1.69
C LEU A 60 2.56 -9.17 2.18
N TYR A 61 2.20 -7.92 2.44
CA TYR A 61 3.14 -6.93 2.95
C TYR A 61 3.77 -7.37 4.28
N GLY A 62 2.96 -7.85 5.22
CA GLY A 62 3.45 -8.38 6.50
C GLY A 62 4.40 -9.57 6.32
N ILE A 63 4.03 -10.52 5.47
CA ILE A 63 4.85 -11.71 5.18
C ILE A 63 6.18 -11.33 4.51
N ILE A 64 6.13 -10.44 3.51
CA ILE A 64 7.32 -10.03 2.76
C ILE A 64 8.29 -9.21 3.64
N ILE A 65 7.79 -8.39 4.58
CA ILE A 65 8.66 -7.70 5.54
C ILE A 65 9.52 -8.71 6.32
N ILE A 66 8.91 -9.77 6.83
CA ILE A 66 9.62 -10.80 7.59
C ILE A 66 10.61 -11.55 6.68
N ALA A 67 10.16 -11.97 5.50
CA ALA A 67 10.99 -12.70 4.54
C ALA A 67 12.20 -11.87 4.08
N PHE A 68 11.99 -10.59 3.74
CA PHE A 68 13.06 -9.68 3.33
C PHE A 68 13.99 -9.32 4.51
N GLY A 69 13.45 -9.14 5.71
CA GLY A 69 14.26 -8.90 6.90
C GLY A 69 15.28 -10.01 7.13
N ILE A 70 14.86 -11.26 7.03
CA ILE A 70 15.73 -12.43 7.17
C ILE A 70 16.69 -12.53 5.98
N ALA A 71 16.18 -12.50 4.74
CA ALA A 71 16.99 -12.73 3.54
C ALA A 71 18.06 -11.65 3.35
N PHE A 72 17.73 -10.38 3.60
CA PHE A 72 18.70 -9.28 3.46
C PHE A 72 19.73 -9.27 4.60
N SER A 73 19.38 -9.75 5.79
CA SER A 73 20.34 -9.95 6.86
C SER A 73 21.36 -11.04 6.48
N ILE A 74 20.91 -12.16 5.92
CA ILE A 74 21.77 -13.23 5.41
C ILE A 74 22.64 -12.71 4.24
N ALA A 75 22.05 -11.99 3.28
CA ALA A 75 22.78 -11.41 2.17
C ALA A 75 23.84 -10.40 2.62
N SER A 76 23.55 -9.59 3.62
CA SER A 76 24.51 -8.66 4.23
C SER A 76 25.68 -9.41 4.87
N PHE A 77 25.42 -10.49 5.58
CA PHE A 77 26.48 -11.35 6.15
C PHE A 77 27.33 -11.98 5.05
N LEU A 78 26.70 -12.60 4.05
CA LEU A 78 27.41 -13.26 2.93
C LEU A 78 28.24 -12.30 2.10
N SER A 79 27.84 -11.03 1.97
CA SER A 79 28.58 -10.03 1.22
C SER A 79 29.99 -9.78 1.73
N ASN A 80 30.29 -10.16 2.98
CA ASN A 80 31.65 -10.06 3.55
C ASN A 80 32.57 -11.22 3.14
N TYR A 81 32.01 -12.32 2.64
CA TYR A 81 32.76 -13.55 2.35
C TYR A 81 32.80 -13.90 0.86
N ILE A 82 31.83 -13.40 0.07
CA ILE A 82 31.67 -13.77 -1.33
C ILE A 82 32.05 -12.56 -2.20
N ASN A 83 33.01 -12.76 -3.12
CA ASN A 83 33.39 -11.78 -4.13
C ASN A 83 32.34 -11.71 -5.25
N PHE A 84 31.12 -11.33 -4.90
CA PHE A 84 30.00 -11.15 -5.82
C PHE A 84 29.44 -9.74 -5.69
N SER A 85 28.92 -9.21 -6.79
CA SER A 85 28.34 -7.85 -6.77
C SER A 85 27.19 -7.76 -5.77
N VAL A 86 27.35 -6.93 -4.75
CA VAL A 86 26.43 -6.80 -3.61
C VAL A 86 25.00 -6.48 -4.08
N LYS A 87 24.83 -5.69 -5.15
CA LYS A 87 23.51 -5.37 -5.73
C LYS A 87 22.76 -6.62 -6.21
N TYR A 88 23.48 -7.55 -6.88
CA TYR A 88 22.85 -8.78 -7.36
C TYR A 88 22.66 -9.80 -6.23
N LEU A 89 23.52 -9.75 -5.19
CA LEU A 89 23.34 -10.58 -4.01
C LEU A 89 22.02 -10.27 -3.29
N TYR A 90 21.70 -8.99 -3.09
CA TYR A 90 20.41 -8.59 -2.53
C TYR A 90 19.25 -8.90 -3.47
N ALA A 91 19.42 -8.71 -4.78
CA ALA A 91 18.39 -9.05 -5.76
C ALA A 91 18.05 -10.56 -5.73
N LEU A 92 19.06 -11.42 -5.72
CA LEU A 92 18.89 -12.87 -5.59
C LEU A 92 18.26 -13.25 -4.23
N ALA A 93 18.73 -12.63 -3.14
CA ALA A 93 18.13 -12.84 -1.83
C ALA A 93 16.64 -12.49 -1.79
N GLY A 94 16.23 -11.41 -2.48
CA GLY A 94 14.82 -11.04 -2.64
C GLY A 94 14.03 -12.08 -3.43
N ALA A 95 14.59 -12.58 -4.55
CA ALA A 95 13.96 -13.66 -5.32
C ALA A 95 13.78 -14.94 -4.51
N CYS A 96 14.83 -15.36 -3.80
CA CYS A 96 14.79 -16.54 -2.93
C CYS A 96 13.78 -16.36 -1.78
N ALA A 97 13.73 -15.16 -1.18
CA ALA A 97 12.80 -14.86 -0.10
C ALA A 97 11.35 -15.03 -0.54
N ILE A 98 10.99 -14.49 -1.72
CA ILE A 98 9.65 -14.65 -2.28
C ILE A 98 9.38 -16.12 -2.62
N GLY A 99 10.33 -16.82 -3.25
CA GLY A 99 10.16 -18.25 -3.57
C GLY A 99 9.91 -19.09 -2.33
N ILE A 100 10.71 -18.91 -1.27
CA ILE A 100 10.55 -19.62 -0.01
C ILE A 100 9.25 -19.23 0.69
N ALA A 101 8.92 -17.93 0.76
CA ALA A 101 7.69 -17.47 1.40
C ALA A 101 6.45 -18.06 0.73
N MET A 102 6.40 -18.08 -0.61
CA MET A 102 5.30 -18.68 -1.34
C MET A 102 5.19 -20.19 -1.13
N TYR A 103 6.33 -20.91 -1.10
CA TYR A 103 6.36 -22.32 -0.80
C TYR A 103 5.83 -22.61 0.61
N LEU A 104 6.30 -21.88 1.63
CA LEU A 104 5.87 -22.06 3.01
C LEU A 104 4.39 -21.72 3.22
N ILE A 105 3.85 -20.73 2.52
CA ILE A 105 2.42 -20.39 2.57
C ILE A 105 1.58 -21.57 2.10
N VAL A 106 1.96 -22.20 1.00
CA VAL A 106 1.24 -23.36 0.45
C VAL A 106 1.35 -24.56 1.38
N GLU A 107 2.56 -24.93 1.77
CA GLU A 107 2.81 -26.18 2.51
C GLU A 107 2.38 -26.11 3.98
N LEU A 108 2.51 -24.94 4.65
CA LEU A 108 2.32 -24.86 6.09
C LEU A 108 1.01 -24.19 6.52
N ILE A 109 0.39 -23.37 5.67
CA ILE A 109 -0.71 -22.51 6.13
C ILE A 109 -2.03 -22.90 5.45
N PHE A 110 -2.05 -23.03 4.14
CA PHE A 110 -3.30 -23.13 3.39
C PHE A 110 -3.53 -24.46 2.67
N GLU A 111 -2.53 -25.33 2.56
CA GLU A 111 -2.57 -26.59 1.78
C GLU A 111 -3.08 -26.40 0.34
N SER A 112 -3.10 -25.14 -0.11
CA SER A 112 -3.58 -24.73 -1.43
C SER A 112 -2.84 -23.49 -1.91
N GLU A 113 -2.74 -23.30 -3.23
CA GLU A 113 -2.12 -22.12 -3.81
C GLU A 113 -3.00 -20.89 -3.61
N LEU A 114 -2.68 -20.07 -2.59
CA LEU A 114 -3.39 -18.84 -2.23
C LEU A 114 -3.37 -17.81 -3.37
N LEU A 115 -2.23 -17.74 -4.07
CA LEU A 115 -2.04 -16.81 -5.17
C LEU A 115 -2.34 -17.46 -6.50
N GLY A 116 -3.35 -16.97 -7.22
CA GLY A 116 -3.74 -17.51 -8.52
C GLY A 116 -2.59 -17.55 -9.53
N GLY A 117 -1.74 -16.54 -9.52
CA GLY A 117 -0.55 -16.47 -10.37
C GLY A 117 0.48 -17.56 -10.06
N HIS A 118 0.52 -18.07 -8.85
CA HIS A 118 1.50 -19.09 -8.44
C HIS A 118 1.14 -20.51 -8.95
N ARG A 119 -0.06 -20.70 -9.48
CA ARG A 119 -0.51 -21.99 -10.06
C ARG A 119 0.21 -22.38 -11.36
N THR A 120 0.84 -21.42 -12.03
CA THR A 120 1.55 -21.66 -13.29
C THR A 120 3.05 -21.43 -13.12
N ILE A 121 3.87 -22.16 -13.90
CA ILE A 121 5.33 -21.99 -13.91
C ILE A 121 5.68 -20.53 -14.27
N PHE A 122 5.00 -19.96 -15.26
CA PHE A 122 5.22 -18.58 -15.67
C PHE A 122 4.91 -17.59 -14.53
N GLY A 123 3.80 -17.79 -13.84
CA GLY A 123 3.45 -16.98 -12.70
C GLY A 123 4.46 -17.09 -11.55
N LYS A 124 4.97 -18.30 -11.25
CA LYS A 124 6.05 -18.49 -10.26
C LYS A 124 7.29 -17.68 -10.62
N ILE A 125 7.70 -17.70 -11.89
CA ILE A 125 8.84 -16.91 -12.38
C ILE A 125 8.58 -15.40 -12.18
N LEU A 126 7.37 -14.90 -12.49
CA LEU A 126 7.02 -13.50 -12.30
C LEU A 126 7.08 -13.07 -10.83
N HIS A 127 6.64 -13.93 -9.90
CA HIS A 127 6.75 -13.66 -8.47
C HIS A 127 8.22 -13.60 -8.01
N TRP A 128 9.06 -14.52 -8.49
CA TRP A 128 10.50 -14.47 -8.20
C TRP A 128 11.17 -13.22 -8.79
N LEU A 129 10.78 -12.81 -9.99
CA LEU A 129 11.25 -11.56 -10.58
C LEU A 129 10.81 -10.34 -9.77
N ALA A 130 9.57 -10.33 -9.26
CA ALA A 130 9.13 -9.27 -8.36
C ALA A 130 10.00 -9.20 -7.09
N GLY A 131 10.33 -10.35 -6.51
CA GLY A 131 11.28 -10.44 -5.39
C GLY A 131 12.70 -9.96 -5.75
N PHE A 132 13.18 -10.33 -6.94
CA PHE A 132 14.46 -9.87 -7.47
C PHE A 132 14.52 -8.34 -7.58
N PHE A 133 13.51 -7.72 -8.17
CA PHE A 133 13.42 -6.26 -8.27
C PHE A 133 13.27 -5.61 -6.89
N GLY A 134 12.53 -6.23 -5.97
CA GLY A 134 12.45 -5.79 -4.57
C GLY A 134 13.81 -5.76 -3.87
N GLY A 135 14.61 -6.82 -4.02
CA GLY A 135 15.96 -6.88 -3.46
C GLY A 135 16.93 -5.91 -4.12
N TYR A 136 16.81 -5.71 -5.44
CA TYR A 136 17.57 -4.68 -6.16
C TYR A 136 17.21 -3.27 -5.68
N PHE A 137 15.94 -3.00 -5.47
CA PHE A 137 15.44 -1.73 -4.93
C PHE A 137 15.90 -1.51 -3.48
N TYR A 138 15.92 -2.55 -2.66
CA TYR A 138 16.52 -2.48 -1.33
C TYR A 138 17.98 -2.04 -1.38
N TYR A 139 18.80 -2.67 -2.25
CA TYR A 139 20.19 -2.26 -2.42
C TYR A 139 20.31 -0.80 -2.88
N PHE A 140 19.48 -0.39 -3.84
CA PHE A 140 19.45 1.01 -4.30
C PHE A 140 19.18 1.95 -3.13
N LEU A 141 18.24 1.58 -2.25
CA LEU A 141 17.91 2.35 -1.06
C LEU A 141 19.07 2.40 -0.05
N ILE A 142 19.80 1.36 0.22
CA ILE A 142 20.90 1.36 1.19
C ILE A 142 22.21 1.92 0.64
N SER A 143 22.41 1.90 -0.68
CA SER A 143 23.64 2.35 -1.31
C SER A 143 23.77 3.87 -1.43
N LYS A 144 22.65 4.59 -1.43
CA LYS A 144 22.61 6.04 -1.57
C LYS A 144 22.49 6.77 -0.24
N ASN A 145 23.12 7.93 -0.16
CA ASN A 145 22.82 8.91 0.87
C ASN A 145 21.58 9.69 0.42
N TYR A 146 20.43 9.44 1.07
CA TYR A 146 19.20 10.17 0.76
C TYR A 146 19.27 11.56 1.32
N ASN A 147 18.95 12.56 0.47
CA ASN A 147 18.57 13.84 1.00
C ASN A 147 17.12 13.74 1.56
N TYR A 148 16.78 14.64 2.47
CA TYR A 148 15.46 14.67 3.11
C TYR A 148 14.31 14.79 2.08
N THR A 149 14.55 15.48 0.95
CA THR A 149 13.60 15.67 -0.15
C THR A 149 13.13 14.34 -0.74
N PHE A 150 14.07 13.41 -0.94
CA PHE A 150 13.72 12.07 -1.44
C PHE A 150 12.83 11.33 -0.43
N ILE A 151 13.19 11.37 0.85
CA ILE A 151 12.43 10.69 1.91
C ILE A 151 11.00 11.26 2.00
N ILE A 152 10.87 12.60 1.96
CA ILE A 152 9.56 13.25 2.00
C ILE A 152 8.71 12.87 0.79
N ARG A 153 9.28 12.94 -0.42
CA ARG A 153 8.57 12.54 -1.63
C ARG A 153 8.13 11.09 -1.58
N TYR A 154 9.02 10.22 -1.14
CA TYR A 154 8.73 8.80 -1.01
C TYR A 154 7.57 8.54 -0.03
N LEU A 155 7.64 9.10 1.18
CA LEU A 155 6.56 8.97 2.16
C LEU A 155 5.26 9.64 1.69
N GLY A 156 5.37 10.74 0.94
CA GLY A 156 4.23 11.38 0.28
C GLY A 156 3.59 10.48 -0.77
N VAL A 157 4.38 9.77 -1.58
CA VAL A 157 3.88 8.80 -2.59
C VAL A 157 3.15 7.65 -1.91
N LEU A 158 3.68 7.12 -0.80
CA LEU A 158 3.01 6.07 -0.03
C LEU A 158 1.66 6.54 0.50
N TYR A 159 1.62 7.75 1.05
CA TYR A 159 0.39 8.36 1.50
C TYR A 159 -0.63 8.52 0.35
N ALA A 160 -0.20 9.13 -0.77
CA ALA A 160 -1.04 9.32 -1.94
C ALA A 160 -1.56 7.98 -2.50
N TYR A 161 -0.75 6.92 -2.47
CA TYR A 161 -1.17 5.59 -2.89
C TYR A 161 -2.31 5.02 -2.03
N ILE A 162 -2.22 5.17 -0.69
CA ILE A 162 -3.29 4.75 0.21
C ILE A 162 -4.58 5.53 -0.09
N ILE A 163 -4.47 6.85 -0.23
CA ILE A 163 -5.63 7.71 -0.54
C ILE A 163 -6.23 7.37 -1.91
N LEU A 164 -5.40 7.07 -2.91
CA LEU A 164 -5.87 6.61 -4.21
C LEU A 164 -6.72 5.34 -4.09
N GLY A 165 -6.35 4.42 -3.22
CA GLY A 165 -7.16 3.23 -2.92
C GLY A 165 -8.58 3.59 -2.47
N PHE A 166 -8.73 4.55 -1.56
CA PHE A 166 -10.05 5.05 -1.15
C PHE A 166 -10.79 5.74 -2.31
N VAL A 167 -10.11 6.58 -3.09
CA VAL A 167 -10.72 7.23 -4.28
C VAL A 167 -11.30 6.18 -5.23
N LEU A 168 -10.51 5.17 -5.57
CA LEU A 168 -10.93 4.13 -6.49
C LEU A 168 -12.09 3.30 -5.94
N ASN A 169 -12.08 3.00 -4.63
CA ASN A 169 -13.20 2.31 -4.00
C ASN A 169 -14.51 3.09 -4.11
N TRP A 170 -14.50 4.37 -3.78
CA TRP A 170 -15.70 5.19 -3.86
C TRP A 170 -16.21 5.37 -5.29
N ILE A 171 -15.33 5.29 -6.31
CA ILE A 171 -15.71 5.38 -7.72
C ILE A 171 -16.22 4.04 -8.27
N PHE A 172 -15.54 2.94 -7.97
CA PHE A 172 -15.78 1.65 -8.64
C PHE A 172 -16.53 0.63 -7.78
N THR A 173 -16.39 0.71 -6.44
CA THR A 173 -17.04 -0.21 -5.49
C THR A 173 -17.76 0.55 -4.37
N PRO A 174 -18.67 1.48 -4.70
CA PRO A 174 -19.26 2.39 -3.72
C PRO A 174 -20.07 1.66 -2.63
N GLU A 175 -20.68 0.52 -2.93
CA GLU A 175 -21.41 -0.29 -1.93
C GLU A 175 -20.47 -0.81 -0.85
N THR A 176 -19.31 -1.34 -1.25
CA THR A 176 -18.28 -1.82 -0.30
C THR A 176 -17.69 -0.65 0.48
N ALA A 177 -17.37 0.45 -0.21
CA ALA A 177 -16.83 1.64 0.42
C ALA A 177 -17.81 2.23 1.46
N ALA A 178 -19.10 2.30 1.15
CA ALA A 178 -20.13 2.78 2.06
C ALA A 178 -20.30 1.84 3.27
N ALA A 179 -20.25 0.52 3.06
CA ALA A 179 -20.34 -0.47 4.13
C ALA A 179 -19.19 -0.37 5.14
N ASP A 180 -17.98 -0.05 4.70
CA ASP A 180 -16.82 0.19 5.59
C ASP A 180 -17.08 1.38 6.55
N PHE A 181 -17.95 2.33 6.18
CA PHE A 181 -18.40 3.44 7.02
C PHE A 181 -19.75 3.19 7.73
N GLY A 182 -20.28 1.97 7.63
CA GLY A 182 -21.53 1.58 8.28
C GLY A 182 -22.79 1.98 7.52
N PHE A 183 -22.70 2.38 6.24
CA PHE A 183 -23.85 2.72 5.41
C PHE A 183 -24.26 1.52 4.53
N ILE A 184 -25.56 1.21 4.50
CA ILE A 184 -26.14 0.29 3.52
C ILE A 184 -26.68 1.15 2.37
N LEU A 185 -25.87 1.31 1.31
CA LEU A 185 -26.16 2.25 0.25
C LEU A 185 -27.55 2.07 -0.39
N LYS A 186 -27.98 0.82 -0.59
CA LYS A 186 -29.28 0.48 -1.19
C LYS A 186 -30.49 0.83 -0.32
N GLU A 187 -30.29 1.05 0.97
CA GLU A 187 -31.39 1.43 1.89
C GLU A 187 -31.56 2.95 1.98
N LEU A 188 -30.63 3.71 1.41
CA LEU A 188 -30.71 5.17 1.39
C LEU A 188 -31.61 5.64 0.24
N SER A 189 -32.27 6.79 0.41
CA SER A 189 -32.97 7.47 -0.69
C SER A 189 -31.96 7.91 -1.78
N ASP A 190 -32.43 8.06 -3.02
CA ASP A 190 -31.59 8.46 -4.16
C ASP A 190 -30.79 9.75 -3.89
N ASN A 191 -31.43 10.73 -3.21
CA ASN A 191 -30.76 11.97 -2.84
C ASN A 191 -29.67 11.75 -1.79
N ALA A 192 -29.89 10.89 -0.83
CA ALA A 192 -28.90 10.55 0.20
C ALA A 192 -27.75 9.74 -0.39
N GLN A 193 -28.03 8.78 -1.29
CA GLN A 193 -26.98 8.06 -2.03
C GLN A 193 -26.10 9.03 -2.82
N ASN A 194 -26.72 9.93 -3.60
CA ASN A 194 -25.99 10.90 -4.39
C ASN A 194 -25.14 11.84 -3.53
N ALA A 195 -25.67 12.33 -2.41
CA ALA A 195 -24.93 13.18 -1.47
C ALA A 195 -23.72 12.42 -0.90
N LEU A 196 -23.93 11.20 -0.42
CA LEU A 196 -22.88 10.37 0.16
C LEU A 196 -21.76 10.09 -0.85
N LEU A 197 -22.11 9.61 -2.04
CA LEU A 197 -21.15 9.29 -3.11
C LEU A 197 -20.36 10.53 -3.53
N ARG A 198 -21.04 11.66 -3.76
CA ARG A 198 -20.39 12.92 -4.15
C ARG A 198 -19.43 13.41 -3.07
N ASP A 199 -19.88 13.47 -1.83
CA ASP A 199 -19.15 14.14 -0.76
C ASP A 199 -17.93 13.32 -0.34
N PHE A 200 -18.08 12.00 -0.16
CA PHE A 200 -16.93 11.13 0.15
C PHE A 200 -15.94 11.03 -1.01
N THR A 201 -16.41 10.87 -2.25
CA THR A 201 -15.50 10.84 -3.41
C THR A 201 -14.73 12.15 -3.51
N SER A 202 -15.41 13.30 -3.38
CA SER A 202 -14.76 14.62 -3.43
C SER A 202 -13.74 14.81 -2.31
N PHE A 203 -14.04 14.34 -1.09
CA PHE A 203 -13.14 14.37 0.06
C PHE A 203 -11.83 13.61 -0.23
N PHE A 204 -11.92 12.37 -0.70
CA PHE A 204 -10.74 11.56 -1.00
C PHE A 204 -9.96 12.08 -2.22
N VAL A 205 -10.66 12.52 -3.27
CA VAL A 205 -10.03 13.12 -4.47
C VAL A 205 -9.28 14.40 -4.11
N ALA A 206 -9.87 15.30 -3.33
CA ALA A 206 -9.20 16.52 -2.89
C ALA A 206 -7.94 16.22 -2.08
N THR A 207 -8.03 15.26 -1.14
CA THR A 207 -6.88 14.84 -0.34
C THR A 207 -5.77 14.23 -1.20
N PHE A 208 -6.13 13.42 -2.19
CA PHE A 208 -5.18 12.85 -3.15
C PHE A 208 -4.46 13.93 -3.96
N ILE A 209 -5.21 14.92 -4.47
CA ILE A 209 -4.64 16.05 -5.20
C ILE A 209 -3.69 16.86 -4.31
N PHE A 210 -4.05 17.15 -3.05
CA PHE A 210 -3.17 17.84 -2.12
C PHE A 210 -1.89 17.05 -1.84
N ALA A 211 -1.99 15.74 -1.69
CA ALA A 211 -0.81 14.88 -1.54
C ALA A 211 0.10 14.97 -2.77
N LEU A 212 -0.43 14.88 -3.99
CA LEU A 212 0.34 15.03 -5.23
C LEU A 212 1.01 16.40 -5.32
N LEU A 213 0.28 17.48 -5.04
CA LEU A 213 0.84 18.83 -5.03
C LEU A 213 1.97 18.96 -4.00
N GLY A 214 1.82 18.37 -2.81
CA GLY A 214 2.87 18.31 -1.80
C GLY A 214 4.12 17.58 -2.27
N ILE A 215 3.97 16.45 -2.96
CA ILE A 215 5.05 15.64 -3.52
C ILE A 215 5.85 16.41 -4.59
N PHE A 216 5.13 17.06 -5.51
CA PHE A 216 5.76 17.73 -6.64
C PHE A 216 6.39 19.06 -6.24
N THR A 217 5.68 19.87 -5.45
CA THR A 217 6.11 21.23 -5.11
C THR A 217 6.97 21.33 -3.85
N LEU A 218 6.90 20.32 -2.96
CA LEU A 218 7.48 20.38 -1.60
C LEU A 218 7.02 21.60 -0.80
N ASN A 219 5.84 22.14 -1.13
CA ASN A 219 5.22 23.18 -0.33
C ASN A 219 4.46 22.53 0.83
N PRO A 220 4.83 22.85 2.10
CA PRO A 220 4.24 22.24 3.29
C PRO A 220 2.72 22.47 3.40
N ALA A 221 2.20 23.57 2.82
CA ALA A 221 0.79 23.87 2.86
C ALA A 221 -0.08 22.75 2.29
N TRP A 222 0.36 22.08 1.24
CA TRP A 222 -0.40 21.01 0.61
C TRP A 222 -0.50 19.76 1.49
N PHE A 223 0.61 19.33 2.09
CA PHE A 223 0.56 18.22 3.04
C PHE A 223 -0.22 18.60 4.31
N PHE A 224 -0.10 19.85 4.76
CA PHE A 224 -0.90 20.33 5.88
C PHE A 224 -2.39 20.29 5.54
N SER A 225 -2.79 20.76 4.34
CA SER A 225 -4.18 20.70 3.88
C SER A 225 -4.71 19.26 3.81
N ALA A 226 -3.91 18.31 3.29
CA ALA A 226 -4.28 16.90 3.27
C ALA A 226 -4.50 16.33 4.68
N GLY A 227 -3.66 16.72 5.65
CA GLY A 227 -3.74 16.21 7.02
C GLY A 227 -4.86 16.83 7.85
N ILE A 228 -5.12 18.13 7.69
CA ILE A 228 -6.14 18.83 8.49
C ILE A 228 -7.55 18.32 8.18
N ILE A 229 -7.80 17.84 6.95
CA ILE A 229 -9.06 17.23 6.57
C ILE A 229 -9.35 16.00 7.43
N TYR A 230 -8.39 15.08 7.56
CA TYR A 230 -8.55 13.86 8.37
C TYR A 230 -8.57 14.14 9.88
N LEU A 231 -7.72 15.07 10.36
CA LEU A 231 -7.80 15.46 11.77
C LEU A 231 -9.10 16.17 12.09
N GLY A 232 -9.65 16.94 11.15
CA GLY A 232 -10.99 17.51 11.26
C GLY A 232 -12.05 16.40 11.40
N ALA A 233 -12.02 15.40 10.55
CA ALA A 233 -12.92 14.24 10.65
C ALA A 233 -12.79 13.54 12.01
N ALA A 234 -11.58 13.28 12.49
CA ALA A 234 -11.33 12.70 13.81
C ALA A 234 -11.89 13.57 14.95
N ILE A 235 -11.73 14.88 14.89
CA ILE A 235 -12.28 15.81 15.89
C ILE A 235 -13.80 15.78 15.88
N PHE A 236 -14.43 15.85 14.69
CA PHE A 236 -15.88 15.79 14.58
C PHE A 236 -16.45 14.42 14.98
N ASN A 237 -15.71 13.34 14.77
CA ASN A 237 -16.06 12.02 15.25
C ASN A 237 -16.08 11.99 16.80
N LEU A 238 -15.08 12.59 17.46
CA LEU A 238 -15.09 12.77 18.93
C LEU A 238 -16.29 13.61 19.39
N ILE A 239 -16.59 14.70 18.69
CA ILE A 239 -17.74 15.55 19.00
C ILE A 239 -19.05 14.73 18.89
N ALA A 240 -19.18 13.89 17.85
CA ALA A 240 -20.34 13.01 17.70
C ALA A 240 -20.49 12.02 18.86
N ILE A 241 -19.39 11.43 19.32
CA ILE A 241 -19.40 10.53 20.47
C ILE A 241 -19.83 11.27 21.75
N PHE A 242 -19.21 12.42 22.08
CA PHE A 242 -19.44 13.09 23.36
C PHE A 242 -20.72 13.91 23.41
N ILE A 243 -21.15 14.51 22.29
CA ILE A 243 -22.32 15.40 22.25
C ILE A 243 -23.59 14.64 21.81
N HIS A 244 -23.45 13.74 20.82
CA HIS A 244 -24.59 13.04 20.24
C HIS A 244 -24.72 11.59 20.72
N GLY A 245 -23.80 11.09 21.57
CA GLY A 245 -23.86 9.74 22.13
C GLY A 245 -23.70 8.63 21.08
N THR A 246 -22.99 8.91 19.97
CA THR A 246 -22.70 7.86 18.98
C THR A 246 -21.71 6.85 19.53
N GLU A 247 -21.79 5.61 19.05
CA GLU A 247 -20.85 4.57 19.46
C GLU A 247 -19.45 4.83 18.89
N TYR A 248 -18.43 4.39 19.65
CA TYR A 248 -17.05 4.45 19.21
C TYR A 248 -16.82 3.52 18.01
N ASN A 249 -16.20 4.04 16.96
CA ASN A 249 -15.80 3.27 15.78
C ASN A 249 -14.27 3.30 15.62
N HIS A 250 -13.66 2.16 15.27
CA HIS A 250 -12.22 2.02 15.03
C HIS A 250 -11.69 2.88 13.85
N ILE A 251 -12.55 3.34 12.95
CA ILE A 251 -12.22 4.28 11.85
C ILE A 251 -11.51 5.52 12.38
N TYR A 252 -11.86 5.98 13.57
CA TYR A 252 -11.24 7.11 14.25
C TYR A 252 -9.71 7.01 14.35
N ILE A 253 -9.17 5.82 14.63
CA ILE A 253 -7.71 5.62 14.67
C ILE A 253 -7.09 5.81 13.29
N GLY A 254 -7.75 5.32 12.24
CA GLY A 254 -7.35 5.51 10.85
C GLY A 254 -7.30 6.99 10.45
N GLU A 255 -8.32 7.76 10.84
CA GLU A 255 -8.40 9.21 10.59
C GLU A 255 -7.24 9.97 11.26
N ILE A 256 -6.95 9.65 12.53
CA ILE A 256 -5.80 10.25 13.24
C ILE A 256 -4.48 9.93 12.51
N LEU A 257 -4.23 8.68 12.15
CA LEU A 257 -3.00 8.27 11.50
C LEU A 257 -2.85 8.92 10.11
N LEU A 258 -3.92 8.92 9.31
CA LEU A 258 -3.95 9.55 7.99
C LEU A 258 -3.87 11.08 8.07
N GLY A 259 -4.25 11.68 9.17
CA GLY A 259 -4.09 13.11 9.42
C GLY A 259 -2.67 13.47 9.88
N LEU A 260 -2.13 12.76 10.87
CA LEU A 260 -0.81 13.03 11.44
C LEU A 260 0.34 12.76 10.44
N TRP A 261 0.18 11.79 9.55
CA TRP A 261 1.22 11.46 8.57
C TRP A 261 1.58 12.66 7.68
N PRO A 262 0.68 13.23 6.86
CA PRO A 262 1.04 14.36 6.01
C PRO A 262 1.39 15.63 6.81
N ILE A 263 0.82 15.85 7.99
CA ILE A 263 1.23 16.96 8.85
C ILE A 263 2.71 16.80 9.29
N SER A 264 3.15 15.60 9.61
CA SER A 264 4.55 15.35 9.94
C SER A 264 5.49 15.66 8.76
N LEU A 265 5.07 15.37 7.52
CA LEU A 265 5.80 15.75 6.32
C LEU A 265 5.84 17.27 6.16
N ALA A 266 4.71 17.96 6.34
CA ALA A 266 4.63 19.41 6.26
C ALA A 266 5.57 20.09 7.27
N LEU A 267 5.55 19.64 8.51
CA LEU A 267 6.44 20.16 9.56
C LEU A 267 7.92 19.92 9.23
N THR A 268 8.27 18.74 8.72
CA THR A 268 9.63 18.42 8.32
C THR A 268 10.13 19.33 7.20
N ILE A 269 9.29 19.63 6.20
CA ILE A 269 9.61 20.58 5.13
C ILE A 269 9.81 21.99 5.71
N SER A 270 8.90 22.43 6.59
CA SER A 270 8.93 23.78 7.17
C SER A 270 10.17 24.01 8.03
N ILE A 271 10.62 23.00 8.79
CA ILE A 271 11.83 23.10 9.64
C ILE A 271 13.10 23.18 8.76
N LYS A 272 13.13 22.46 7.65
CA LYS A 272 14.29 22.42 6.76
C LYS A 272 14.43 23.63 5.85
N ASN A 273 13.36 24.38 5.63
CA ASN A 273 13.34 25.60 4.82
C ASN A 273 13.64 26.87 5.64
N LYS A 274 13.79 26.74 6.95
CA LYS A 274 14.32 27.78 7.86
C LYS A 274 15.82 27.65 8.01
#